data_c50c67fec346953b6950c6ae1c777e43
#
_entry.id   c50c67fec346953b6950c6ae1c777e43
#
_cell.length_a   1.000
_cell.length_b   1.000
_cell.length_c   1.000
_cell.angle_alpha   90.00
_cell.angle_beta   90.00
_cell.angle_gamma   90.00
#
_symmetry.space_group_name_H-M   'P 1'
#
loop_
_entity.id
_entity.type
_entity.pdbx_description
1 polymer ?
#
loop_
_entity_poly.entity_id
_entity_poly.type
_entity_poly.pdbx_seq_one_letter_code
_entity_poly.pdbx_strand_id
1 'polypeptide(L)'
;KALERIGADARLTADPGLIADAVGVVLPGVGAFGRCMDALRDAGLDDLAAEAATAAGTGEGRPFLGVCVGLQLLFDGSDEDPDAKGLGVLPGRVRLLPEGVKRPQMQWNVLDWTRPTPMSEGQPDPTWMYFVHSYWADADPADVVATCDYGTTVTAALQRDRLWATQFHPEKSDVNGLRVLRAFVDACT
;
A
#
# COMPACT_ATOMS: atom_id res chain seq x y z
N LYS A 1 13.75 -6.54 6.08
CA LYS A 1 14.26 -6.12 7.42
C LYS A 1 13.15 -5.86 8.43
N ALA A 2 12.13 -5.01 8.14
CA ALA A 2 11.05 -4.74 9.12
C ALA A 2 10.22 -6.01 9.40
N LEU A 3 9.85 -6.76 8.37
CA LEU A 3 9.15 -8.04 8.49
C LEU A 3 10.02 -9.09 9.22
N GLU A 4 11.30 -9.19 8.90
CA GLU A 4 12.25 -10.08 9.60
C GLU A 4 12.39 -9.71 11.08
N ARG A 5 12.37 -8.41 11.41
CA ARG A 5 12.43 -7.91 12.80
C ARG A 5 11.24 -8.39 13.63
N ILE A 6 10.09 -8.62 13.01
CA ILE A 6 8.91 -9.16 13.68
C ILE A 6 8.80 -10.68 13.55
N GLY A 7 9.83 -11.35 13.03
CA GLY A 7 9.95 -12.82 12.98
C GLY A 7 9.34 -13.48 11.75
N ALA A 8 8.97 -12.74 10.71
CA ALA A 8 8.49 -13.31 9.46
C ALA A 8 9.66 -13.80 8.58
N ASP A 9 9.50 -14.95 7.91
CA ASP A 9 10.40 -15.38 6.81
C ASP A 9 10.06 -14.59 5.54
N ALA A 10 10.58 -13.38 5.44
CA ALA A 10 10.32 -12.47 4.33
C ALA A 10 11.49 -12.48 3.34
N ARG A 11 11.19 -12.73 2.06
CA ARG A 11 12.17 -12.80 0.98
C ARG A 11 11.88 -11.74 -0.07
N LEU A 12 12.92 -11.00 -0.46
CA LEU A 12 12.86 -10.14 -1.65
C LEU A 12 13.20 -11.00 -2.86
N THR A 13 12.25 -11.13 -3.79
CA THR A 13 12.39 -12.00 -4.94
C THR A 13 11.65 -11.45 -6.17
N ALA A 14 12.13 -11.80 -7.37
CA ALA A 14 11.44 -11.67 -8.63
C ALA A 14 11.13 -13.06 -9.23
N ASP A 15 11.31 -14.15 -8.48
CA ASP A 15 10.99 -15.50 -8.93
C ASP A 15 9.49 -15.76 -8.79
N PRO A 16 8.75 -15.99 -9.90
CA PRO A 16 7.31 -16.22 -9.87
C PRO A 16 6.92 -17.45 -9.04
N GLY A 17 7.75 -18.50 -9.02
CA GLY A 17 7.49 -19.71 -8.25
C GLY A 17 7.54 -19.43 -6.75
N LEU A 18 8.57 -18.71 -6.27
CA LEU A 18 8.66 -18.32 -4.87
C LEU A 18 7.52 -17.39 -4.46
N ILE A 19 7.10 -16.49 -5.36
CA ILE A 19 5.94 -15.63 -5.12
C ILE A 19 4.66 -16.47 -5.08
N ALA A 20 4.51 -17.44 -5.97
CA ALA A 20 3.35 -18.34 -6.01
C ALA A 20 3.23 -19.22 -4.75
N ASP A 21 4.31 -19.63 -4.14
CA ASP A 21 4.33 -20.48 -2.94
C ASP A 21 4.25 -19.69 -1.62
N ALA A 22 4.37 -18.37 -1.67
CA ALA A 22 4.33 -17.52 -0.48
C ALA A 22 2.94 -17.49 0.16
N VAL A 23 2.86 -17.44 1.49
CA VAL A 23 1.59 -17.32 2.24
C VAL A 23 1.01 -15.90 2.22
N GLY A 24 1.80 -14.90 1.83
CA GLY A 24 1.39 -13.52 1.63
C GLY A 24 2.35 -12.79 0.69
N VAL A 25 1.88 -11.73 0.04
CA VAL A 25 2.65 -10.94 -0.92
C VAL A 25 2.73 -9.49 -0.48
N VAL A 26 3.92 -8.91 -0.52
CA VAL A 26 4.11 -7.47 -0.30
C VAL A 26 4.66 -6.86 -1.58
N LEU A 27 3.96 -5.86 -2.12
CA LEU A 27 4.40 -5.04 -3.24
C LEU A 27 4.91 -3.70 -2.70
N PRO A 28 6.21 -3.55 -2.47
CA PRO A 28 6.79 -2.26 -2.14
C PRO A 28 6.97 -1.43 -3.41
N GLY A 29 6.99 -0.12 -3.27
CA GLY A 29 7.36 0.75 -4.39
C GLY A 29 7.90 2.08 -3.88
N VAL A 30 8.98 2.56 -4.51
CA VAL A 30 9.56 3.88 -4.28
C VAL A 30 9.96 4.50 -5.62
N GLY A 31 9.77 5.82 -5.75
CA GLY A 31 10.06 6.53 -6.99
C GLY A 31 8.80 6.90 -7.76
N ALA A 32 8.91 7.06 -9.09
CA ALA A 32 7.82 7.49 -9.95
C ALA A 32 6.93 6.31 -10.36
N PHE A 33 5.61 6.56 -10.48
CA PHE A 33 4.59 5.58 -10.84
C PHE A 33 4.94 4.81 -12.12
N GLY A 34 5.16 5.52 -13.24
CA GLY A 34 5.46 4.89 -14.54
C GLY A 34 6.71 4.02 -14.48
N ARG A 35 7.79 4.51 -13.85
CA ARG A 35 9.03 3.73 -13.69
C ARG A 35 8.84 2.46 -12.87
N CYS A 36 8.00 2.50 -11.83
CA CYS A 36 7.69 1.31 -11.03
C CYS A 36 6.89 0.30 -11.85
N MET A 37 5.92 0.77 -12.66
CA MET A 37 5.19 -0.12 -13.58
C MET A 37 6.08 -0.73 -14.64
N ASP A 38 7.00 0.05 -15.25
CA ASP A 38 7.95 -0.46 -16.24
C ASP A 38 8.86 -1.53 -15.62
N ALA A 39 9.41 -1.26 -14.43
CA ALA A 39 10.25 -2.24 -13.73
C ALA A 39 9.50 -3.53 -13.39
N LEU A 40 8.21 -3.43 -13.05
CA LEU A 40 7.37 -4.60 -12.75
C LEU A 40 7.11 -5.42 -14.04
N ARG A 41 6.84 -4.75 -15.16
CA ARG A 41 6.67 -5.37 -16.49
C ARG A 41 7.96 -5.99 -17.01
N ASP A 42 9.08 -5.27 -16.90
CA ASP A 42 10.40 -5.77 -17.32
C ASP A 42 10.81 -7.03 -16.56
N ALA A 43 10.34 -7.15 -15.30
CA ALA A 43 10.52 -8.36 -14.50
C ALA A 43 9.49 -9.46 -14.83
N GLY A 44 8.47 -9.20 -15.64
CA GLY A 44 7.37 -10.14 -15.94
C GLY A 44 6.49 -10.43 -14.75
N LEU A 45 6.33 -9.48 -13.83
CA LEU A 45 5.62 -9.66 -12.56
C LEU A 45 4.30 -8.88 -12.49
N ASP A 46 3.96 -8.08 -13.48
CA ASP A 46 2.76 -7.24 -13.49
C ASP A 46 1.47 -8.07 -13.47
N ASP A 47 1.34 -9.07 -14.35
CA ASP A 47 0.18 -9.95 -14.35
C ASP A 47 0.07 -10.74 -13.03
N LEU A 48 1.19 -11.29 -12.54
CA LEU A 48 1.21 -12.03 -11.28
C LEU A 48 0.80 -11.15 -10.08
N ALA A 49 1.27 -9.91 -10.06
CA ALA A 49 0.91 -8.94 -9.01
C ALA A 49 -0.57 -8.55 -9.09
N ALA A 50 -1.09 -8.33 -10.31
CA ALA A 50 -2.49 -8.02 -10.53
C ALA A 50 -3.42 -9.18 -10.12
N GLU A 51 -3.09 -10.42 -10.51
CA GLU A 51 -3.82 -11.63 -10.14
C GLU A 51 -3.82 -11.84 -8.63
N ALA A 52 -2.64 -11.75 -7.99
CA ALA A 52 -2.52 -11.92 -6.54
C ALA A 52 -3.31 -10.87 -5.76
N ALA A 53 -3.24 -9.60 -6.18
CA ALA A 53 -3.98 -8.51 -5.55
C ALA A 53 -5.50 -8.63 -5.77
N THR A 54 -5.93 -9.03 -6.99
CA THR A 54 -7.34 -9.26 -7.29
C THR A 54 -7.91 -10.40 -6.46
N ALA A 55 -7.23 -11.53 -6.38
CA ALA A 55 -7.64 -12.68 -5.57
C ALA A 55 -7.69 -12.33 -4.08
N ALA A 56 -6.75 -11.53 -3.58
CA ALA A 56 -6.80 -11.01 -2.21
C ALA A 56 -8.02 -10.11 -1.98
N GLY A 57 -8.36 -9.26 -2.95
CA GLY A 57 -9.51 -8.33 -2.89
C GLY A 57 -10.88 -9.00 -3.01
N THR A 58 -10.94 -10.26 -3.44
CA THR A 58 -12.17 -11.10 -3.43
C THR A 58 -12.24 -12.03 -2.23
N GLY A 59 -11.21 -12.04 -1.37
CA GLY A 59 -11.11 -12.94 -0.22
C GLY A 59 -10.70 -14.37 -0.55
N GLU A 60 -10.54 -14.71 -1.84
CA GLU A 60 -10.16 -16.05 -2.30
C GLU A 60 -8.65 -16.29 -2.28
N GLY A 61 -7.86 -15.21 -2.35
CA GLY A 61 -6.40 -15.27 -2.39
C GLY A 61 -5.74 -15.13 -1.02
N ARG A 62 -4.41 -15.27 -1.04
CA ARG A 62 -3.56 -14.97 0.12
C ARG A 62 -3.52 -13.46 0.38
N PRO A 63 -3.19 -13.01 1.60
CA PRO A 63 -3.03 -11.59 1.91
C PRO A 63 -2.03 -10.91 0.98
N PHE A 64 -2.40 -9.71 0.54
CA PHE A 64 -1.57 -8.84 -0.29
C PHE A 64 -1.44 -7.46 0.37
N LEU A 65 -0.24 -6.89 0.41
CA LEU A 65 0.03 -5.56 0.96
C LEU A 65 0.77 -4.69 -0.05
N GLY A 66 0.12 -3.62 -0.54
CA GLY A 66 0.77 -2.56 -1.29
C GLY A 66 1.35 -1.48 -0.35
N VAL A 67 2.61 -1.04 -0.54
CA VAL A 67 3.25 0.00 0.29
C VAL A 67 3.70 1.17 -0.56
N CYS A 68 3.23 2.37 -0.22
CA CYS A 68 3.53 3.64 -0.86
C CYS A 68 3.21 3.60 -2.38
N VAL A 69 4.20 3.61 -3.27
CA VAL A 69 3.94 3.45 -4.70
C VAL A 69 3.28 2.09 -4.98
N GLY A 70 3.58 1.04 -4.23
CA GLY A 70 2.90 -0.26 -4.34
C GLY A 70 1.38 -0.19 -4.11
N LEU A 71 0.90 0.72 -3.23
CA LEU A 71 -0.52 1.05 -3.13
C LEU A 71 -1.01 1.72 -4.43
N GLN A 72 -0.25 2.69 -4.93
CA GLN A 72 -0.63 3.48 -6.11
C GLN A 72 -0.74 2.62 -7.37
N LEU A 73 0.16 1.64 -7.54
CA LEU A 73 0.14 0.72 -8.67
C LEU A 73 -1.13 -0.13 -8.78
N LEU A 74 -1.89 -0.29 -7.70
CA LEU A 74 -3.17 -1.05 -7.73
C LEU A 74 -4.26 -0.36 -8.54
N PHE A 75 -4.14 0.96 -8.80
CA PHE A 75 -5.14 1.77 -9.50
C PHE A 75 -4.98 1.73 -11.02
N ASP A 76 -5.93 2.33 -11.75
CA ASP A 76 -5.93 2.37 -13.22
C ASP A 76 -4.78 3.18 -13.80
N GLY A 77 -4.32 4.24 -13.09
CA GLY A 77 -3.27 5.12 -13.54
C GLY A 77 -2.98 6.26 -12.56
N SER A 78 -2.09 7.17 -12.96
CA SER A 78 -1.61 8.28 -12.14
C SER A 78 -1.53 9.58 -12.92
N ASP A 79 -1.75 10.71 -12.23
CA ASP A 79 -1.49 12.04 -12.78
C ASP A 79 0.03 12.34 -12.89
N GLU A 80 0.87 11.53 -12.23
CA GLU A 80 2.33 11.63 -12.35
C GLU A 80 2.83 11.23 -13.75
N ASP A 81 2.20 10.21 -14.32
CA ASP A 81 2.48 9.73 -15.68
C ASP A 81 1.14 9.33 -16.33
N PRO A 82 0.51 10.27 -17.04
CA PRO A 82 -0.83 10.07 -17.59
C PRO A 82 -0.96 8.91 -18.59
N ASP A 83 0.13 8.54 -19.25
CA ASP A 83 0.17 7.47 -20.25
C ASP A 83 0.44 6.10 -19.62
N ALA A 84 0.99 6.06 -18.40
CA ALA A 84 1.24 4.82 -17.69
C ALA A 84 -0.06 4.24 -17.11
N LYS A 85 -0.29 2.96 -17.41
CA LYS A 85 -1.39 2.19 -16.81
C LYS A 85 -0.88 1.44 -15.58
N GLY A 86 -1.65 1.46 -14.50
CA GLY A 86 -1.42 0.64 -13.34
C GLY A 86 -1.92 -0.80 -13.50
N LEU A 87 -2.07 -1.49 -12.39
CA LEU A 87 -2.53 -2.89 -12.36
C LEU A 87 -4.06 -3.02 -12.54
N GLY A 88 -4.83 -1.93 -12.35
CA GLY A 88 -6.28 -1.92 -12.54
C GLY A 88 -7.06 -2.81 -11.58
N VAL A 89 -6.51 -3.11 -10.41
CA VAL A 89 -7.15 -3.93 -9.36
C VAL A 89 -8.22 -3.14 -8.60
N LEU A 90 -7.91 -1.86 -8.34
CA LEU A 90 -8.81 -0.91 -7.71
C LEU A 90 -9.20 0.16 -8.72
N PRO A 91 -10.51 0.45 -8.87
CA PRO A 91 -10.93 1.51 -9.76
C PRO A 91 -10.51 2.87 -9.22
N GLY A 92 -10.15 3.78 -10.10
CA GLY A 92 -9.78 5.14 -9.76
C GLY A 92 -8.37 5.52 -10.17
N ARG A 93 -7.90 6.65 -9.65
CA ARG A 93 -6.68 7.27 -10.13
C ARG A 93 -5.86 7.87 -9.00
N VAL A 94 -4.55 7.83 -9.17
CA VAL A 94 -3.60 8.50 -8.27
C VAL A 94 -3.50 9.97 -8.67
N ARG A 95 -3.78 10.89 -7.73
CA ARG A 95 -3.86 12.33 -7.92
C ARG A 95 -2.68 13.05 -7.32
N LEU A 96 -2.30 14.19 -7.91
CA LEU A 96 -1.34 15.09 -7.29
C LEU A 96 -1.95 15.74 -6.03
N LEU A 97 -1.18 15.86 -4.95
CA LEU A 97 -1.57 16.62 -3.76
C LEU A 97 -1.98 18.06 -4.15
N PRO A 98 -2.91 18.71 -3.43
CA PRO A 98 -3.47 19.99 -3.81
C PRO A 98 -2.41 21.10 -3.83
N GLU A 99 -2.75 22.22 -4.47
CA GLU A 99 -1.97 23.45 -4.38
C GLU A 99 -2.03 24.00 -2.95
N GLY A 100 -0.99 24.74 -2.57
CA GLY A 100 -0.90 25.38 -1.25
C GLY A 100 -0.28 24.51 -0.16
N VAL A 101 -0.04 23.21 -0.41
CA VAL A 101 0.75 22.37 0.48
C VAL A 101 2.15 22.08 -0.09
N LYS A 102 3.11 21.81 0.81
CA LYS A 102 4.45 21.40 0.39
C LYS A 102 4.41 20.02 -0.25
N ARG A 103 5.05 19.86 -1.41
CA ARG A 103 5.22 18.58 -2.11
C ARG A 103 6.71 18.22 -2.18
N PRO A 104 7.09 17.00 -1.78
CA PRO A 104 6.26 15.95 -1.20
C PRO A 104 5.78 16.27 0.22
N GLN A 105 4.66 15.66 0.65
CA GLN A 105 4.38 15.43 2.06
C GLN A 105 5.49 14.53 2.60
N MET A 106 6.41 15.09 3.37
CA MET A 106 7.54 14.36 3.97
C MET A 106 7.55 14.66 5.45
N GLN A 107 6.79 13.88 6.21
CA GLN A 107 6.58 14.11 7.64
C GLN A 107 5.90 12.93 8.32
N TRP A 108 5.92 12.95 9.66
CA TRP A 108 4.97 12.20 10.47
C TRP A 108 3.61 12.89 10.43
N ASN A 109 2.54 12.11 10.30
CA ASN A 109 1.18 12.61 10.34
C ASN A 109 0.28 11.64 11.10
N VAL A 110 -0.82 12.17 11.64
CA VAL A 110 -1.82 11.39 12.39
C VAL A 110 -2.76 10.72 11.41
N LEU A 111 -3.11 9.46 11.70
CA LEU A 111 -4.17 8.76 10.99
C LEU A 111 -5.53 8.98 11.66
N ASP A 112 -6.53 9.20 10.81
CA ASP A 112 -7.94 9.13 11.17
C ASP A 112 -8.49 7.79 10.68
N TRP A 113 -8.69 6.83 11.57
CA TRP A 113 -9.26 5.53 11.24
C TRP A 113 -10.76 5.67 10.94
N THR A 114 -11.20 5.31 9.73
CA THR A 114 -12.60 5.45 9.28
C THR A 114 -13.49 4.32 9.79
N ARG A 115 -12.88 3.16 10.07
CA ARG A 115 -13.55 1.97 10.63
C ARG A 115 -12.53 1.03 11.29
N PRO A 116 -12.96 0.13 12.16
CA PRO A 116 -12.08 -0.92 12.71
C PRO A 116 -11.52 -1.82 11.59
N THR A 117 -10.24 -2.14 11.70
CA THR A 117 -9.49 -3.00 10.79
C THR A 117 -8.37 -3.67 11.58
N PRO A 118 -7.85 -4.84 11.16
CA PRO A 118 -6.67 -5.41 11.81
C PRO A 118 -5.47 -4.45 11.85
N MET A 119 -5.35 -3.53 10.89
CA MET A 119 -4.29 -2.50 10.89
C MET A 119 -4.44 -1.47 12.02
N SER A 120 -5.67 -1.23 12.50
CA SER A 120 -5.96 -0.29 13.61
C SER A 120 -5.91 -0.95 14.98
N GLU A 121 -5.88 -2.27 15.06
CA GLU A 121 -5.92 -2.99 16.31
C GLU A 121 -4.67 -2.73 17.16
N GLY A 122 -4.87 -2.35 18.41
CA GLY A 122 -3.79 -2.01 19.36
C GLY A 122 -3.00 -0.75 19.00
N GLN A 123 -3.43 0.05 18.03
CA GLN A 123 -2.81 1.35 17.75
C GLN A 123 -3.16 2.37 18.85
N PRO A 124 -2.22 3.28 19.16
CA PRO A 124 -2.52 4.39 20.07
C PRO A 124 -3.40 5.45 19.42
N ASP A 125 -4.04 6.25 20.22
CA ASP A 125 -4.71 7.48 19.77
C ASP A 125 -3.99 8.69 20.39
N PRO A 126 -3.36 9.58 19.62
CA PRO A 126 -3.27 9.57 18.13
C PRO A 126 -2.29 8.53 17.57
N THR A 127 -2.63 7.97 16.40
CA THR A 127 -1.75 7.07 15.63
C THR A 127 -0.88 7.88 14.67
N TRP A 128 0.43 7.93 14.91
CA TRP A 128 1.38 8.62 14.04
C TRP A 128 2.05 7.66 13.06
N MET A 129 2.08 8.05 11.76
CA MET A 129 2.77 7.32 10.70
C MET A 129 3.66 8.24 9.87
N TYR A 130 4.69 7.70 9.22
CA TYR A 130 5.62 8.45 8.38
C TYR A 130 5.20 8.39 6.91
N PHE A 131 5.09 9.58 6.29
CA PHE A 131 4.71 9.77 4.89
C PHE A 131 5.84 10.42 4.09
N VAL A 132 5.99 10.01 2.83
CA VAL A 132 6.84 10.67 1.85
C VAL A 132 6.28 10.45 0.45
N HIS A 133 5.37 11.33 -0.02
CA HIS A 133 4.72 11.22 -1.33
C HIS A 133 4.22 12.58 -1.82
N SER A 134 4.12 12.72 -3.14
CA SER A 134 3.49 13.89 -3.81
C SER A 134 2.13 13.56 -4.40
N TYR A 135 1.84 12.27 -4.57
CA TYR A 135 0.60 11.77 -5.15
C TYR A 135 -0.10 10.84 -4.17
N TRP A 136 -1.43 10.78 -4.24
CA TRP A 136 -2.29 9.99 -3.36
C TRP A 136 -3.43 9.33 -4.14
N ALA A 137 -3.94 8.23 -3.66
CA ALA A 137 -5.00 7.47 -4.31
C ALA A 137 -6.37 8.08 -4.03
N ASP A 138 -7.09 8.47 -5.10
CA ASP A 138 -8.50 8.85 -5.08
C ASP A 138 -9.31 7.54 -5.17
N ALA A 139 -9.53 6.93 -4.00
CA ALA A 139 -10.07 5.59 -3.86
C ALA A 139 -11.57 5.60 -3.52
N ASP A 140 -12.25 4.48 -3.78
CA ASP A 140 -13.61 4.26 -3.31
C ASP A 140 -13.64 4.35 -1.76
N PRO A 141 -14.49 5.19 -1.17
CA PRO A 141 -14.64 5.30 0.28
C PRO A 141 -14.91 3.97 0.99
N ALA A 142 -15.52 2.99 0.32
CA ALA A 142 -15.76 1.67 0.87
C ALA A 142 -14.48 0.90 1.18
N ASP A 143 -13.40 1.16 0.44
CA ASP A 143 -12.10 0.53 0.65
C ASP A 143 -11.22 1.30 1.65
N VAL A 144 -11.49 2.60 1.88
CA VAL A 144 -10.68 3.44 2.75
C VAL A 144 -10.88 3.05 4.21
N VAL A 145 -9.79 2.70 4.89
CA VAL A 145 -9.81 2.37 6.33
C VAL A 145 -9.09 3.40 7.18
N ALA A 146 -8.24 4.23 6.58
CA ALA A 146 -7.62 5.37 7.25
C ALA A 146 -7.36 6.51 6.28
N THR A 147 -7.46 7.73 6.80
CA THR A 147 -7.12 8.97 6.12
C THR A 147 -6.12 9.77 6.95
N CYS A 148 -5.54 10.83 6.37
CA CYS A 148 -4.87 11.88 7.11
C CYS A 148 -5.18 13.23 6.47
N ASP A 149 -5.09 14.32 7.25
CA ASP A 149 -5.24 15.68 6.71
C ASP A 149 -3.89 16.19 6.20
N TYR A 150 -3.87 16.60 4.93
CA TYR A 150 -2.73 17.32 4.34
C TYR A 150 -3.21 18.34 3.31
N GLY A 151 -3.97 19.35 3.76
CA GLY A 151 -4.62 20.35 2.92
C GLY A 151 -5.82 19.79 2.14
N THR A 152 -6.02 18.51 2.21
CA THR A 152 -7.19 17.74 1.80
C THR A 152 -7.21 16.43 2.61
N THR A 153 -8.32 15.73 2.59
CA THR A 153 -8.40 14.37 3.15
C THR A 153 -7.66 13.42 2.21
N VAL A 154 -6.51 12.92 2.62
CA VAL A 154 -5.65 12.00 1.87
C VAL A 154 -5.93 10.58 2.29
N THR A 155 -6.14 9.68 1.34
CA THR A 155 -6.19 8.22 1.59
C THR A 155 -4.87 7.74 2.16
N ALA A 156 -4.87 7.27 3.40
CA ALA A 156 -3.68 6.79 4.09
C ALA A 156 -3.56 5.27 4.10
N ALA A 157 -4.69 4.56 4.20
CA ALA A 157 -4.72 3.10 4.11
C ALA A 157 -6.04 2.60 3.50
N LEU A 158 -5.93 1.49 2.79
CA LEU A 158 -7.02 0.77 2.13
C LEU A 158 -7.09 -0.66 2.62
N GLN A 159 -8.31 -1.20 2.64
CA GLN A 159 -8.56 -2.62 2.83
C GLN A 159 -9.82 -3.08 2.11
N ARG A 160 -9.65 -4.06 1.24
CA ARG A 160 -10.73 -4.85 0.61
C ARG A 160 -10.43 -6.32 0.87
N ASP A 161 -11.19 -6.96 1.75
CA ASP A 161 -10.93 -8.33 2.21
C ASP A 161 -9.46 -8.53 2.65
N ARG A 162 -8.69 -9.36 1.92
CA ARG A 162 -7.28 -9.66 2.16
C ARG A 162 -6.31 -8.75 1.40
N LEU A 163 -6.82 -7.81 0.59
CA LEU A 163 -6.03 -6.78 -0.07
C LEU A 163 -5.91 -5.58 0.86
N TRP A 164 -4.69 -5.31 1.31
CA TRP A 164 -4.33 -4.18 2.15
C TRP A 164 -3.38 -3.26 1.40
N ALA A 165 -3.43 -1.97 1.66
CA ALA A 165 -2.46 -1.04 1.10
C ALA A 165 -2.28 0.19 2.00
N THR A 166 -1.05 0.73 2.05
CA THR A 166 -0.71 1.91 2.85
C THR A 166 0.02 2.93 2.01
N GLN A 167 -0.36 4.21 2.12
CA GLN A 167 0.40 5.32 1.52
C GLN A 167 1.62 5.68 2.38
N PHE A 168 1.50 5.53 3.69
CA PHE A 168 2.63 5.67 4.61
C PHE A 168 3.58 4.47 4.51
N HIS A 169 4.78 4.64 5.06
CA HIS A 169 5.79 3.61 5.14
C HIS A 169 5.76 2.93 6.51
N PRO A 170 5.11 1.76 6.66
CA PRO A 170 5.07 1.07 7.96
C PRO A 170 6.47 0.71 8.45
N GLU A 171 7.41 0.39 7.55
CA GLU A 171 8.80 0.07 7.89
C GLU A 171 9.59 1.27 8.43
N LYS A 172 9.06 2.50 8.28
CA LYS A 172 9.63 3.76 8.79
C LYS A 172 8.80 4.39 9.90
N SER A 173 7.70 3.75 10.30
CA SER A 173 6.72 4.30 11.24
C SER A 173 6.86 3.74 12.66
N ASP A 174 8.08 3.37 13.05
CA ASP A 174 8.45 2.87 14.38
C ASP A 174 7.50 1.74 14.85
N VAL A 175 7.13 1.72 16.11
CA VAL A 175 6.29 0.67 16.72
C VAL A 175 4.90 0.60 16.12
N ASN A 176 4.33 1.74 15.69
CA ASN A 176 2.99 1.76 15.08
C ASN A 176 3.01 1.08 13.71
N GLY A 177 4.02 1.35 12.90
CA GLY A 177 4.21 0.67 11.61
C GLY A 177 4.50 -0.83 11.78
N LEU A 178 5.26 -1.22 12.80
CA LEU A 178 5.50 -2.63 13.11
C LEU A 178 4.22 -3.37 13.53
N ARG A 179 3.26 -2.69 14.20
CA ARG A 179 1.94 -3.27 14.50
C ARG A 179 1.16 -3.56 13.21
N VAL A 180 1.14 -2.62 12.25
CA VAL A 180 0.51 -2.85 10.94
C VAL A 180 1.13 -4.06 10.23
N LEU A 181 2.47 -4.14 10.21
CA LEU A 181 3.17 -5.27 9.58
C LEU A 181 2.90 -6.58 10.34
N ARG A 182 2.80 -6.55 11.67
CA ARG A 182 2.46 -7.72 12.48
C ARG A 182 1.06 -8.21 12.14
N ALA A 183 0.06 -7.32 12.14
CA ALA A 183 -1.30 -7.67 11.77
C ALA A 183 -1.39 -8.30 10.37
N PHE A 184 -0.58 -7.80 9.40
CA PHE A 184 -0.50 -8.39 8.07
C PHE A 184 0.11 -9.81 8.11
N VAL A 185 1.19 -10.02 8.85
CA VAL A 185 1.81 -11.35 8.99
C VAL A 185 0.85 -12.33 9.67
N ASP A 186 0.12 -11.90 10.69
CA ASP A 186 -0.88 -12.71 11.39
C ASP A 186 -2.05 -13.10 10.45
N ALA A 187 -2.39 -12.24 9.49
CA ALA A 187 -3.40 -12.55 8.47
C ALA A 187 -2.90 -13.56 7.40
N CYS A 188 -1.58 -13.81 7.31
CA CYS A 188 -0.97 -14.80 6.41
C CYS A 188 -0.98 -16.21 7.01
N THR A 189 -1.34 -16.40 8.27
CA THR A 189 -1.40 -17.67 8.97
C THR A 189 -2.83 -18.19 9.08
#